data_8d8194cf6da9044d898c5fb7b430f809
#
_entry.id   8d8194cf6da9044d898c5fb7b430f809
#
_cell.length_a   1.000
_cell.length_b   1.000
_cell.length_c   1.000
_cell.angle_alpha   90.00
_cell.angle_beta   90.00
_cell.angle_gamma   90.00
#
_symmetry.space_group_name_H-M   'P 1'
#
loop_
_entity.id
_entity.type
_entity.pdbx_description
1 polymer ?
#
loop_
_entity_poly.entity_id
_entity_poly.type
_entity_poly.pdbx_seq_one_letter_code
_entity_poly.pdbx_strand_id
1 'polypeptide(L)'
;TSKDFSYLRPLFSDFASDRKVWNMPDEFMFGSSILAAPIVEAKYTQEKIIKENAMTGWDSKKVNASTENTATNFNENKTSRKYLPSGTKWYDFWTGKEYKGGQYVNLNTPLAEVPMFMRAGSIIPLAPEMEYTGEKKWDNLEIRIYPGADGDFTLYEDEGDNYNYEKGMYATIHF
;
A
#
# COMPACT_ATOMS: atom_id res chain seq x y z
N THR A 1 -0.85 -16.53 22.58
CA THR A 1 -2.10 -16.22 21.85
C THR A 1 -1.75 -15.47 20.59
N SER A 2 -1.68 -16.18 19.45
CA SER A 2 -1.50 -15.53 18.15
C SER A 2 -2.69 -14.62 17.91
N LYS A 3 -2.42 -13.34 17.77
CA LYS A 3 -3.42 -12.41 17.24
C LYS A 3 -3.41 -12.61 15.72
N ASP A 4 -4.31 -13.42 15.19
CA ASP A 4 -4.47 -13.60 13.76
C ASP A 4 -5.00 -12.29 13.14
N PHE A 5 -4.09 -11.43 12.72
CA PHE A 5 -4.43 -10.24 11.97
C PHE A 5 -4.27 -10.53 10.47
N SER A 6 -5.31 -10.26 9.70
CA SER A 6 -5.17 -10.20 8.24
C SER A 6 -4.20 -9.09 7.87
N TYR A 7 -3.22 -9.40 7.02
CA TYR A 7 -2.26 -8.42 6.53
C TYR A 7 -2.93 -7.34 5.65
N LEU A 8 -3.91 -7.74 4.85
CA LEU A 8 -4.69 -6.84 4.01
C LEU A 8 -6.06 -6.63 4.64
N ARG A 9 -6.40 -5.39 4.98
CA ARG A 9 -7.66 -5.05 5.61
C ARG A 9 -8.32 -3.87 4.90
N PRO A 10 -9.62 -3.92 4.66
CA PRO A 10 -10.35 -2.76 4.16
C PRO A 10 -10.32 -1.63 5.21
N LEU A 11 -10.33 -0.38 4.76
CA LEU A 11 -10.19 0.78 5.64
C LEU A 11 -11.26 0.85 6.73
N PHE A 12 -12.48 0.39 6.45
CA PHE A 12 -13.55 0.41 7.45
C PHE A 12 -13.27 -0.46 8.69
N SER A 13 -12.39 -1.46 8.58
CA SER A 13 -12.00 -2.31 9.72
C SER A 13 -11.23 -1.53 10.78
N ASP A 14 -10.36 -0.60 10.37
CA ASP A 14 -9.54 0.20 11.28
C ASP A 14 -10.12 1.59 11.55
N PHE A 15 -10.96 2.11 10.65
CA PHE A 15 -11.51 3.48 10.70
C PHE A 15 -13.03 3.50 10.60
N ALA A 16 -13.72 2.60 11.34
CA ALA A 16 -15.16 2.43 11.29
C ALA A 16 -15.98 3.72 11.57
N SER A 17 -15.42 4.65 12.34
CA SER A 17 -16.03 5.95 12.64
C SER A 17 -16.00 6.94 11.48
N ASP A 18 -15.11 6.72 10.50
CA ASP A 18 -15.00 7.55 9.32
C ASP A 18 -15.89 7.01 8.19
N ARG A 19 -17.04 7.62 7.99
CA ARG A 19 -18.03 7.17 7.00
C ARG A 19 -17.51 7.17 5.56
N LYS A 20 -16.50 7.96 5.25
CA LYS A 20 -15.96 8.05 3.89
C LYS A 20 -15.23 6.78 3.46
N VAL A 21 -14.65 6.04 4.41
CA VAL A 21 -13.90 4.82 4.09
C VAL A 21 -14.77 3.59 3.80
N TRP A 22 -16.08 3.68 4.05
CA TRP A 22 -16.99 2.54 3.91
C TRP A 22 -17.16 2.05 2.46
N ASN A 23 -17.03 2.95 1.49
CA ASN A 23 -17.15 2.67 0.05
C ASN A 23 -15.87 3.03 -0.69
N MET A 24 -14.72 2.58 -0.18
CA MET A 24 -13.40 2.86 -0.74
C MET A 24 -12.71 1.55 -1.12
N PRO A 25 -12.94 1.05 -2.34
CA PRO A 25 -12.46 -0.27 -2.75
C PRO A 25 -11.00 -0.28 -3.21
N ASP A 26 -10.42 0.88 -3.46
CA ASP A 26 -9.09 1.08 -4.05
C ASP A 26 -8.02 1.53 -3.05
N GLU A 27 -8.38 1.54 -1.75
CA GLU A 27 -7.46 1.86 -0.67
C GLU A 27 -7.63 0.84 0.46
N PHE A 28 -6.53 0.38 1.05
CA PHE A 28 -6.56 -0.62 2.11
C PHE A 28 -5.36 -0.48 3.06
N MET A 29 -5.50 -1.03 4.27
CA MET A 29 -4.38 -1.17 5.19
C MET A 29 -3.57 -2.43 4.88
N PHE A 30 -2.26 -2.29 4.84
CA PHE A 30 -1.29 -3.38 4.87
C PHE A 30 -0.63 -3.40 6.26
N GLY A 31 -0.97 -4.41 7.05
CA GLY A 31 -0.67 -4.39 8.47
C GLY A 31 -1.42 -3.27 9.20
N SER A 32 -0.91 -2.84 10.35
CA SER A 32 -1.50 -1.76 11.17
C SER A 32 -1.01 -0.36 10.79
N SER A 33 0.04 -0.28 9.99
CA SER A 33 0.85 0.93 9.84
C SER A 33 0.81 1.54 8.45
N ILE A 34 0.56 0.75 7.41
CA ILE A 34 0.68 1.17 6.02
C ILE A 34 -0.70 1.29 5.38
N LEU A 35 -1.04 2.46 4.89
CA LEU A 35 -2.15 2.69 3.98
C LEU A 35 -1.63 2.58 2.55
N ALA A 36 -2.05 1.57 1.83
CA ALA A 36 -1.78 1.40 0.41
C ALA A 36 -2.92 1.95 -0.43
N ALA A 37 -2.60 2.80 -1.40
CA ALA A 37 -3.57 3.47 -2.26
C ALA A 37 -3.21 3.30 -3.75
N PRO A 38 -3.18 2.06 -4.27
CA PRO A 38 -2.75 1.77 -5.63
C PRO A 38 -3.59 2.51 -6.67
N ILE A 39 -3.00 2.69 -7.84
CA ILE A 39 -3.69 3.27 -8.99
C ILE A 39 -4.37 2.13 -9.74
N VAL A 40 -5.69 2.05 -9.62
CA VAL A 40 -6.53 1.00 -10.21
C VAL A 40 -7.18 1.41 -11.53
N GLU A 41 -7.02 2.68 -11.90
CA GLU A 41 -7.52 3.21 -13.18
C GLU A 41 -6.37 3.49 -14.14
N ALA A 42 -6.61 3.23 -15.43
CA ALA A 42 -5.63 3.53 -16.46
C ALA A 42 -5.39 5.04 -16.58
N LYS A 43 -4.16 5.50 -16.37
CA LYS A 43 -3.78 6.92 -16.42
C LYS A 43 -3.19 7.34 -17.78
N TYR A 44 -2.68 6.38 -18.55
CA TYR A 44 -1.93 6.62 -19.79
C TYR A 44 -2.67 6.17 -21.04
N THR A 45 -3.89 5.63 -20.92
CA THR A 45 -4.74 5.24 -22.03
C THR A 45 -5.92 6.20 -22.19
N GLN A 46 -6.45 6.30 -23.40
CA GLN A 46 -7.65 7.10 -23.62
C GLN A 46 -8.88 6.41 -22.99
N GLU A 47 -9.74 7.20 -22.36
CA GLU A 47 -10.95 6.71 -21.68
C GLU A 47 -11.89 5.91 -22.61
N LYS A 48 -11.90 6.24 -23.91
CA LYS A 48 -12.68 5.56 -24.94
C LYS A 48 -12.30 4.09 -25.12
N ILE A 49 -10.99 3.77 -25.08
CA ILE A 49 -10.49 2.39 -25.20
C ILE A 49 -10.93 1.53 -24.03
N ILE A 50 -10.92 2.09 -22.82
CA ILE A 50 -11.32 1.38 -21.59
C ILE A 50 -12.81 1.04 -21.61
N LYS A 51 -13.67 1.95 -22.09
CA LYS A 51 -15.12 1.71 -22.16
C LYS A 51 -15.47 0.66 -23.22
N GLU A 52 -14.79 0.62 -24.36
CA GLU A 52 -15.00 -0.39 -25.39
C GLU A 52 -14.61 -1.80 -24.93
N ASN A 53 -13.55 -1.94 -24.13
CA ASN A 53 -13.13 -3.22 -23.57
C ASN A 53 -14.01 -3.70 -22.40
N ALA A 54 -14.67 -2.81 -21.69
CA ALA A 54 -15.57 -3.15 -20.58
C ALA A 54 -16.93 -3.72 -21.03
N MET A 55 -17.29 -3.61 -22.29
CA MET A 55 -18.58 -4.05 -22.83
C MET A 55 -18.56 -5.40 -23.56
N THR A 56 -17.50 -6.18 -23.46
CA THR A 56 -17.45 -7.54 -24.02
C THR A 56 -18.13 -8.55 -23.10
N GLY A 57 -19.45 -8.55 -23.08
CA GLY A 57 -20.24 -9.70 -22.64
C GLY A 57 -20.19 -10.84 -23.68
N TRP A 58 -20.66 -12.02 -23.31
CA TRP A 58 -20.64 -13.26 -24.12
C TRP A 58 -21.31 -13.17 -25.50
N ASP A 59 -21.92 -12.04 -25.83
CA ASP A 59 -22.62 -11.76 -27.10
C ASP A 59 -21.87 -10.72 -27.94
N SER A 60 -20.55 -10.79 -27.96
CA SER A 60 -19.71 -9.84 -28.68
C SER A 60 -19.82 -9.98 -30.20
N LYS A 61 -20.60 -9.11 -30.83
CA LYS A 61 -20.30 -8.69 -32.18
C LYS A 61 -18.89 -8.12 -32.20
N LYS A 62 -18.00 -8.67 -33.04
CA LYS A 62 -16.62 -8.19 -33.22
C LYS A 62 -16.63 -6.67 -33.37
N VAL A 63 -16.28 -5.96 -32.31
CA VAL A 63 -15.97 -4.54 -32.40
C VAL A 63 -14.58 -4.48 -33.01
N ASN A 64 -14.46 -3.96 -34.22
CA ASN A 64 -13.18 -3.63 -34.81
C ASN A 64 -12.59 -2.48 -33.96
N ALA A 65 -11.80 -2.82 -32.97
CA ALA A 65 -11.01 -1.86 -32.23
C ALA A 65 -10.02 -1.26 -33.24
N SER A 66 -10.28 -0.06 -33.71
CA SER A 66 -9.26 0.74 -34.38
C SER A 66 -8.23 1.11 -33.33
N THR A 67 -7.13 0.38 -33.31
CA THR A 67 -5.93 0.75 -32.55
C THR A 67 -5.34 1.99 -33.19
N GLU A 68 -5.85 3.16 -32.86
CA GLU A 68 -5.09 4.37 -33.01
C GLU A 68 -3.92 4.26 -32.02
N ASN A 69 -2.74 3.98 -32.53
CA ASN A 69 -1.48 4.04 -31.77
C ASN A 69 -1.23 5.48 -31.36
N THR A 70 -1.90 5.92 -30.31
CA THR A 70 -1.58 7.18 -29.66
C THR A 70 -0.30 6.94 -28.88
N ALA A 71 0.79 7.59 -29.27
CA ALA A 71 2.07 7.51 -28.58
C ALA A 71 1.83 7.87 -27.11
N THR A 72 2.02 6.91 -26.22
CA THR A 72 1.81 7.11 -24.78
C THR A 72 3.11 7.60 -24.15
N ASN A 73 3.08 8.78 -23.55
CA ASN A 73 4.21 9.33 -22.83
C ASN A 73 4.17 8.89 -21.36
N PHE A 74 4.86 7.81 -21.02
CA PHE A 74 4.96 7.30 -19.64
C PHE A 74 5.77 8.20 -18.70
N ASN A 75 6.52 9.16 -19.21
CA ASN A 75 7.25 10.14 -18.41
C ASN A 75 6.39 11.33 -18.00
N GLU A 76 5.17 11.42 -18.48
CA GLU A 76 4.24 12.48 -18.06
C GLU A 76 3.79 12.25 -16.62
N ASN A 77 3.93 13.28 -15.77
CA ASN A 77 3.45 13.23 -14.40
C ASN A 77 1.93 13.21 -14.38
N LYS A 78 1.36 12.13 -13.88
CA LYS A 78 -0.08 12.00 -13.65
C LYS A 78 -0.39 12.20 -12.17
N THR A 79 -1.52 12.82 -11.88
CA THR A 79 -1.97 13.03 -10.51
C THR A 79 -3.13 12.10 -10.17
N SER A 80 -3.23 11.70 -8.91
CA SER A 80 -4.34 10.93 -8.36
C SER A 80 -4.81 11.57 -7.07
N ARG A 81 -6.12 11.49 -6.85
CA ARG A 81 -6.74 11.94 -5.60
C ARG A 81 -6.98 10.73 -4.70
N LYS A 82 -6.38 10.74 -3.51
CA LYS A 82 -6.49 9.67 -2.52
C LYS A 82 -7.01 10.20 -1.20
N TYR A 83 -7.70 9.35 -0.44
CA TYR A 83 -8.28 9.73 0.83
C TYR A 83 -7.39 9.27 2.00
N LEU A 84 -7.18 10.12 2.96
CA LEU A 84 -6.48 9.80 4.19
C LEU A 84 -7.50 9.72 5.34
N PRO A 85 -7.73 8.53 5.93
CA PRO A 85 -8.69 8.35 7.01
C PRO A 85 -8.47 9.27 8.19
N SER A 86 -9.58 9.70 8.81
CA SER A 86 -9.57 10.56 9.99
C SER A 86 -9.06 9.84 11.25
N GLY A 87 -8.73 10.60 12.29
CA GLY A 87 -8.32 10.08 13.61
C GLY A 87 -6.82 9.92 13.81
N THR A 88 -6.01 10.14 12.77
CA THR A 88 -4.55 10.10 12.85
C THR A 88 -3.92 11.07 11.85
N LYS A 89 -2.60 11.24 11.94
CA LYS A 89 -1.78 11.85 10.89
C LYS A 89 -1.19 10.75 10.01
N TRP A 90 -0.82 11.14 8.80
CA TRP A 90 -0.25 10.28 7.77
C TRP A 90 1.02 10.88 7.20
N TYR A 91 1.98 10.05 6.86
CA TYR A 91 3.24 10.43 6.24
C TYR A 91 3.35 9.74 4.89
N ASP A 92 3.55 10.49 3.84
CA ASP A 92 3.86 9.93 2.53
C ASP A 92 5.19 9.16 2.60
N PHE A 93 5.19 7.91 2.19
CA PHE A 93 6.35 7.03 2.30
C PHE A 93 7.54 7.50 1.47
N TRP A 94 7.26 8.07 0.29
CA TRP A 94 8.28 8.47 -0.66
C TRP A 94 8.90 9.82 -0.33
N THR A 95 8.10 10.76 0.11
CA THR A 95 8.51 12.15 0.33
C THR A 95 8.72 12.52 1.80
N GLY A 96 8.20 11.71 2.73
CA GLY A 96 8.17 12.02 4.16
C GLY A 96 7.19 13.14 4.54
N LYS A 97 6.39 13.64 3.59
CA LYS A 97 5.48 14.75 3.84
C LYS A 97 4.35 14.34 4.77
N GLU A 98 4.12 15.16 5.82
CA GLU A 98 3.02 14.98 6.77
C GLU A 98 1.70 15.49 6.21
N TYR A 99 0.62 14.75 6.47
CA TYR A 99 -0.76 15.12 6.20
C TYR A 99 -1.64 14.86 7.42
N LYS A 100 -2.65 15.69 7.61
CA LYS A 100 -3.75 15.39 8.54
C LYS A 100 -4.67 14.35 7.94
N GLY A 101 -5.24 13.47 8.76
CA GLY A 101 -6.32 12.60 8.33
C GLY A 101 -7.64 13.35 8.10
N GLY A 102 -8.64 12.63 7.56
CA GLY A 102 -9.97 13.15 7.28
C GLY A 102 -10.08 13.95 5.97
N GLN A 103 -9.11 13.88 5.07
CA GLN A 103 -9.06 14.69 3.86
C GLN A 103 -8.64 13.90 2.62
N TYR A 104 -8.98 14.44 1.45
CA TYR A 104 -8.41 14.03 0.18
C TYR A 104 -7.13 14.79 -0.10
N VAL A 105 -6.14 14.10 -0.64
CA VAL A 105 -4.88 14.66 -1.10
C VAL A 105 -4.68 14.40 -2.59
N ASN A 106 -4.12 15.37 -3.30
CA ASN A 106 -3.70 15.20 -4.69
C ASN A 106 -2.21 14.86 -4.70
N LEU A 107 -1.88 13.72 -5.27
CA LEU A 107 -0.53 13.19 -5.32
C LEU A 107 -0.03 13.16 -6.75
N ASN A 108 1.25 13.44 -6.92
CA ASN A 108 1.94 13.03 -8.12
C ASN A 108 2.14 11.51 -8.06
N THR A 109 1.72 10.80 -9.10
CA THR A 109 1.73 9.33 -9.12
C THR A 109 2.50 8.84 -10.35
N PRO A 110 3.85 8.88 -10.29
CA PRO A 110 4.67 8.33 -11.36
C PRO A 110 4.42 6.81 -11.48
N LEU A 111 4.66 6.27 -12.66
CA LEU A 111 4.36 4.85 -12.94
C LEU A 111 5.14 3.87 -12.03
N ALA A 112 6.32 4.27 -11.59
CA ALA A 112 7.22 3.45 -10.77
C ALA A 112 6.86 3.43 -9.28
N GLU A 113 5.92 4.27 -8.82
CA GLU A 113 5.61 4.43 -7.40
C GLU A 113 4.15 4.12 -7.10
N VAL A 114 3.91 3.25 -6.13
CA VAL A 114 2.58 3.06 -5.55
C VAL A 114 2.41 4.06 -4.41
N PRO A 115 1.36 4.88 -4.40
CA PRO A 115 1.08 5.75 -3.26
C PRO A 115 0.91 4.94 -1.97
N MET A 116 1.74 5.23 -0.98
CA MET A 116 1.72 4.61 0.34
C MET A 116 1.85 5.68 1.42
N PHE A 117 1.09 5.52 2.49
CA PHE A 117 1.15 6.41 3.64
C PHE A 117 1.38 5.64 4.92
N MET A 118 2.26 6.17 5.74
CA MET A 118 2.58 5.61 7.05
C MET A 118 1.74 6.30 8.11
N ARG A 119 1.13 5.53 8.98
CA ARG A 119 0.34 6.04 10.09
C ARG A 119 1.26 6.65 11.14
N ALA A 120 0.86 7.78 11.75
CA ALA A 120 1.57 8.33 12.90
C ALA A 120 1.65 7.31 14.06
N GLY A 121 2.81 7.24 14.72
CA GLY A 121 3.13 6.24 15.74
C GLY A 121 3.71 4.93 15.16
N SER A 122 3.86 4.82 13.85
CA SER A 122 4.42 3.60 13.26
C SER A 122 5.95 3.57 13.33
N ILE A 123 6.47 2.38 13.62
CA ILE A 123 7.89 2.02 13.55
C ILE A 123 8.01 0.94 12.47
N ILE A 124 8.77 1.22 11.42
CA ILE A 124 8.91 0.34 10.25
C ILE A 124 10.38 -0.05 10.07
N PRO A 125 10.78 -1.25 10.45
CA PRO A 125 12.09 -1.79 10.09
C PRO A 125 12.11 -2.14 8.60
N LEU A 126 13.14 -1.70 7.91
CA LEU A 126 13.42 -2.04 6.53
C LEU A 126 14.69 -2.88 6.48
N ALA A 127 14.57 -4.07 5.90
CA ALA A 127 15.71 -4.93 5.61
C ALA A 127 16.55 -4.37 4.46
N PRO A 128 17.83 -4.77 4.32
CA PRO A 128 18.62 -4.49 3.14
C PRO A 128 17.92 -4.99 1.87
N GLU A 129 18.15 -4.30 0.76
CA GLU A 129 17.63 -4.73 -0.53
C GLU A 129 18.18 -6.11 -0.91
N MET A 130 17.29 -7.04 -1.26
CA MET A 130 17.60 -8.42 -1.58
C MET A 130 16.59 -8.99 -2.58
N GLU A 131 17.01 -9.99 -3.36
CA GLU A 131 16.15 -10.63 -4.35
C GLU A 131 15.18 -11.64 -3.72
N TYR A 132 15.57 -12.28 -2.60
CA TYR A 132 14.74 -13.20 -1.83
C TYR A 132 15.12 -13.17 -0.35
N THR A 133 14.19 -13.54 0.53
CA THR A 133 14.28 -13.36 2.00
C THR A 133 15.45 -14.05 2.68
N GLY A 134 16.05 -15.08 2.09
CA GLY A 134 17.21 -15.81 2.61
C GLY A 134 18.54 -15.41 1.99
N GLU A 135 18.60 -14.38 1.12
CA GLU A 135 19.83 -14.00 0.43
C GLU A 135 20.90 -13.44 1.36
N LYS A 136 20.46 -12.59 2.31
CA LYS A 136 21.36 -11.90 3.24
C LYS A 136 20.81 -12.00 4.66
N LYS A 137 21.71 -11.95 5.64
CA LYS A 137 21.28 -11.75 7.02
C LYS A 137 20.77 -10.33 7.23
N TRP A 138 19.81 -10.17 8.12
CA TRP A 138 19.23 -8.87 8.46
C TRP A 138 20.05 -8.13 9.53
N ASP A 139 21.36 -8.12 9.38
CA ASP A 139 22.30 -7.54 10.35
C ASP A 139 22.22 -6.00 10.40
N ASN A 140 21.74 -5.36 9.34
CA ASN A 140 21.58 -3.92 9.23
C ASN A 140 20.15 -3.58 8.86
N LEU A 141 19.38 -3.10 9.83
CA LEU A 141 18.01 -2.62 9.62
C LEU A 141 18.00 -1.09 9.60
N GLU A 142 17.33 -0.52 8.62
CA GLU A 142 16.91 0.89 8.67
C GLU A 142 15.60 0.97 9.46
N ILE A 143 15.57 1.75 10.54
CA ILE A 143 14.37 1.95 11.35
C ILE A 143 13.76 3.30 10.99
N ARG A 144 12.58 3.29 10.35
CA ARG A 144 11.80 4.50 10.06
C ARG A 144 10.75 4.71 11.15
N ILE A 145 10.81 5.86 11.80
CA ILE A 145 9.87 6.24 12.86
C ILE A 145 9.00 7.39 12.34
N TYR A 146 7.68 7.23 12.42
CA TYR A 146 6.69 8.20 12.00
C TYR A 146 6.02 8.82 13.24
N PRO A 147 6.45 10.03 13.69
CA PRO A 147 6.02 10.60 14.96
C PRO A 147 4.56 11.02 14.99
N GLY A 148 4.08 11.47 16.17
CA GLY A 148 2.75 12.07 16.34
C GLY A 148 1.71 11.18 17.01
N ALA A 149 2.09 9.98 17.40
CA ALA A 149 1.38 9.09 18.32
C ALA A 149 2.41 8.15 18.96
N ASP A 150 2.04 7.53 20.08
CA ASP A 150 2.82 6.44 20.66
C ASP A 150 2.70 5.20 19.79
N GLY A 151 3.76 4.42 19.70
CA GLY A 151 3.79 3.20 18.91
C GLY A 151 4.86 2.25 19.39
N ASP A 152 4.65 1.00 19.07
CA ASP A 152 5.60 -0.08 19.31
C ASP A 152 5.62 -1.00 18.08
N PHE A 153 6.73 -1.69 17.93
CA PHE A 153 6.88 -2.73 16.90
C PHE A 153 7.71 -3.88 17.47
N THR A 154 7.27 -5.09 17.23
CA THR A 154 8.02 -6.28 17.57
C THR A 154 8.42 -7.00 16.29
N LEU A 155 9.72 -7.04 16.02
CA LEU A 155 10.29 -7.88 14.98
C LEU A 155 10.42 -9.30 15.50
N TYR A 156 9.92 -10.24 14.73
CA TYR A 156 10.02 -11.68 15.00
C TYR A 156 10.98 -12.31 14.00
N GLU A 157 11.88 -13.13 14.49
CA GLU A 157 12.83 -13.89 13.67
C GLU A 157 12.90 -15.34 14.12
N ASP A 158 12.87 -16.26 13.17
CA ASP A 158 13.09 -17.69 13.38
C ASP A 158 13.97 -18.28 12.26
N GLU A 159 14.11 -19.58 12.23
CA GLU A 159 14.93 -20.27 11.24
C GLU A 159 14.26 -20.44 9.86
N GLY A 160 13.02 -19.96 9.66
CA GLY A 160 12.27 -19.97 8.41
C GLY A 160 11.56 -21.29 8.12
N ASP A 161 12.20 -22.22 7.40
CA ASP A 161 11.54 -23.39 6.80
C ASP A 161 11.39 -24.59 7.72
N ASN A 162 11.26 -24.42 9.03
CA ASN A 162 11.10 -25.52 9.96
C ASN A 162 10.10 -25.20 11.09
N TYR A 163 9.83 -26.17 11.96
CA TYR A 163 8.92 -26.04 13.10
C TYR A 163 9.66 -25.84 14.44
N ASN A 164 10.92 -25.42 14.43
CA ASN A 164 11.70 -25.24 15.66
C ASN A 164 11.18 -24.07 16.49
N TYR A 165 10.45 -23.12 15.89
CA TYR A 165 9.76 -22.04 16.59
C TYR A 165 8.76 -22.58 17.64
N GLU A 166 8.13 -23.73 17.42
CA GLU A 166 7.25 -24.39 18.40
C GLU A 166 8.02 -24.85 19.65
N LYS A 167 9.34 -25.03 19.52
CA LYS A 167 10.25 -25.38 20.61
C LYS A 167 10.94 -24.16 21.24
N GLY A 168 10.52 -22.94 20.85
CA GLY A 168 11.08 -21.71 21.34
C GLY A 168 12.35 -21.22 20.63
N MET A 169 12.66 -21.78 19.44
CA MET A 169 13.80 -21.36 18.62
C MET A 169 13.41 -20.18 17.74
N TYR A 170 13.21 -19.04 18.38
CA TYR A 170 12.93 -17.76 17.74
C TYR A 170 13.46 -16.60 18.59
N ALA A 171 13.61 -15.44 17.98
CA ALA A 171 13.96 -14.20 18.67
C ALA A 171 12.87 -13.14 18.44
N THR A 172 12.73 -12.23 19.39
CA THR A 172 11.89 -11.03 19.24
C THR A 172 12.71 -9.81 19.62
N ILE A 173 12.61 -8.77 18.80
CA ILE A 173 13.24 -7.47 19.01
C ILE A 173 12.13 -6.44 19.14
N HIS A 174 12.10 -5.71 20.25
CA HIS A 174 11.10 -4.68 20.53
C HIS A 174 11.69 -3.30 20.26
N PHE A 175 10.95 -2.49 19.54
CA PHE A 175 11.26 -1.10 19.22
C PHE A 175 10.24 -0.16 19.85
#